data_c7c53a249bd8fa2a7abd63d41d879bb6
#
_entry.id   c7c53a249bd8fa2a7abd63d41d879bb6
#
_cell.length_a   1.000
_cell.length_b   1.000
_cell.length_c   1.000
_cell.angle_alpha   90.00
_cell.angle_beta   90.00
_cell.angle_gamma   90.00
#
_symmetry.space_group_name_H-M   'P 1'
#
loop_
_entity.id
_entity.type
_entity.pdbx_description
1 polymer ?
#
loop_
_entity_poly.entity_id
_entity_poly.type
_entity_poly.pdbx_seq_one_letter_code
_entity_poly.pdbx_strand_id
1 'polypeptide(L)'
;MNKTSLITLLLSGAFSSPVLAGPADYIFTPIVEFGEREIEFKHGSTTLPNGDHSRATVIGLGAGIKEHWFTEVSFKHKRKAGKETNLVEWENKFQMTETGEYPVDVGLITELEAPLSSNTPWEAKAGGLLQTEFGKLQLNGNVIFKREFALAGSSFNTLMLYQLQAKYRLQPTFEFGVQSFGDMGKWNDWSSQSKRDHFVGPAVFGKINVGDRRFIKYNAAWLIGASNVAPNHTFRTQIEYEFF
;
A
#
# COMPACT_ATOMS: atom_id res chain seq x y z
N MET A 1 39.68 -51.61 3.08
CA MET A 1 39.50 -50.29 3.74
C MET A 1 38.66 -49.42 2.81
N ASN A 2 37.36 -49.46 3.00
CA ASN A 2 36.41 -48.68 2.17
C ASN A 2 36.10 -47.38 2.92
N LYS A 3 36.45 -46.21 2.32
CA LYS A 3 36.08 -44.91 2.81
C LYS A 3 34.75 -44.52 2.16
N THR A 4 33.67 -44.56 2.93
CA THR A 4 32.38 -44.09 2.54
C THR A 4 32.33 -42.57 2.78
N SER A 5 32.38 -41.80 1.71
CA SER A 5 32.18 -40.32 1.77
C SER A 5 30.71 -40.01 1.95
N LEU A 6 30.35 -39.46 3.11
CA LEU A 6 29.03 -38.97 3.41
C LEU A 6 28.89 -37.57 2.80
N ILE A 7 28.14 -37.42 1.70
CA ILE A 7 27.79 -36.13 1.10
C ILE A 7 26.61 -35.60 1.88
N THR A 8 26.85 -34.64 2.75
CA THR A 8 25.80 -33.85 3.44
C THR A 8 25.23 -32.85 2.46
N LEU A 9 24.03 -33.11 1.94
CA LEU A 9 23.27 -32.19 1.11
C LEU A 9 22.67 -31.12 2.01
N LEU A 10 23.31 -29.95 2.06
CA LEU A 10 22.73 -28.74 2.67
C LEU A 10 21.58 -28.25 1.79
N LEU A 11 20.34 -28.62 2.13
CA LEU A 11 19.15 -27.95 1.63
C LEU A 11 19.12 -26.55 2.23
N SER A 12 19.65 -25.57 1.52
CA SER A 12 19.37 -24.16 1.76
C SER A 12 17.92 -23.87 1.36
N GLY A 13 16.99 -24.09 2.29
CA GLY A 13 15.62 -23.61 2.16
C GLY A 13 15.65 -22.09 2.07
N ALA A 14 15.42 -21.55 0.89
CA ALA A 14 15.11 -20.14 0.73
C ALA A 14 13.77 -19.87 1.45
N PHE A 15 13.84 -19.40 2.69
CA PHE A 15 12.68 -18.83 3.37
C PHE A 15 12.33 -17.53 2.63
N SER A 16 11.40 -17.62 1.68
CA SER A 16 10.71 -16.44 1.19
C SER A 16 9.93 -15.86 2.37
N SER A 17 10.44 -14.81 2.98
CA SER A 17 9.68 -14.06 3.98
C SER A 17 8.39 -13.61 3.30
N PRO A 18 7.22 -13.77 3.94
CA PRO A 18 5.98 -13.26 3.39
C PRO A 18 6.13 -11.75 3.18
N VAL A 19 5.87 -11.31 1.97
CA VAL A 19 5.84 -9.90 1.62
C VAL A 19 4.50 -9.38 2.13
N LEU A 20 4.53 -8.78 3.30
CA LEU A 20 3.37 -8.15 3.92
C LEU A 20 3.07 -6.84 3.20
N ALA A 21 1.79 -6.49 3.01
CA ALA A 21 1.41 -5.12 2.72
C ALA A 21 2.06 -4.21 3.77
N GLY A 22 2.63 -3.09 3.34
CA GLY A 22 3.38 -2.21 4.23
C GLY A 22 2.49 -1.65 5.35
N PRO A 23 3.00 -1.44 6.56
CA PRO A 23 2.19 -0.89 7.65
C PRO A 23 1.62 0.51 7.34
N ALA A 24 2.23 1.26 6.42
CA ALA A 24 1.78 2.57 5.97
C ALA A 24 1.10 2.56 4.58
N ASP A 25 0.72 1.39 4.05
CA ASP A 25 -0.02 1.31 2.79
C ASP A 25 -1.44 1.89 2.99
N TYR A 26 -2.00 2.52 1.98
CA TYR A 26 -3.31 3.15 2.00
C TYR A 26 -4.14 2.76 0.76
N ILE A 27 -5.41 3.15 0.75
CA ILE A 27 -6.30 2.88 -0.39
C ILE A 27 -6.15 4.00 -1.42
N PHE A 28 -5.72 3.65 -2.62
CA PHE A 28 -5.69 4.59 -3.73
C PHE A 28 -7.09 4.87 -4.26
N THR A 29 -7.30 6.10 -4.74
CA THR A 29 -8.51 6.52 -5.44
C THR A 29 -8.19 6.86 -6.88
N PRO A 30 -9.08 6.62 -7.85
CA PRO A 30 -8.83 6.91 -9.26
C PRO A 30 -8.88 8.40 -9.61
N ILE A 31 -9.35 9.26 -8.70
CA ILE A 31 -9.62 10.67 -8.95
C ILE A 31 -8.35 11.49 -8.91
N VAL A 32 -8.23 12.44 -9.84
CA VAL A 32 -7.16 13.44 -9.91
C VAL A 32 -7.77 14.83 -9.92
N GLU A 33 -7.25 15.73 -9.09
CA GLU A 33 -7.65 17.14 -9.08
C GLU A 33 -6.54 17.99 -9.72
N PHE A 34 -6.81 18.57 -10.89
CA PHE A 34 -5.82 19.40 -11.59
C PHE A 34 -5.48 20.66 -10.80
N GLY A 35 -4.19 20.94 -10.67
CA GLY A 35 -3.67 22.08 -9.91
C GLY A 35 -3.57 21.84 -8.40
N GLU A 36 -4.05 20.69 -7.90
CA GLU A 36 -3.80 20.25 -6.53
C GLU A 36 -2.30 20.12 -6.27
N ARG A 37 -1.89 20.55 -5.09
CA ARG A 37 -0.57 20.27 -4.51
C ARG A 37 -0.79 19.73 -3.12
N GLU A 38 -0.01 18.73 -2.72
CA GLU A 38 -0.16 18.15 -1.41
C GLU A 38 1.17 17.89 -0.71
N ILE A 39 1.11 17.98 0.60
CA ILE A 39 2.14 17.48 1.51
C ILE A 39 1.49 16.35 2.29
N GLU A 40 2.05 15.15 2.15
CA GLU A 40 1.50 13.96 2.76
C GLU A 40 2.40 13.46 3.90
N PHE A 41 1.78 12.99 4.98
CA PHE A 41 2.40 12.24 6.05
C PHE A 41 1.63 10.95 6.29
N LYS A 42 2.31 9.80 6.18
CA LYS A 42 1.76 8.48 6.54
C LYS A 42 2.60 7.86 7.64
N HIS A 43 1.93 7.22 8.60
CA HIS A 43 2.59 6.40 9.62
C HIS A 43 1.80 5.12 9.87
N GLY A 44 2.51 4.01 10.02
CA GLY A 44 1.92 2.74 10.38
C GLY A 44 2.80 1.92 11.29
N SER A 45 2.15 1.18 12.19
CA SER A 45 2.79 0.24 13.10
C SER A 45 2.03 -1.09 13.10
N THR A 46 2.76 -2.17 12.92
CA THR A 46 2.22 -3.52 12.78
C THR A 46 2.87 -4.43 13.81
N THR A 47 2.07 -5.27 14.48
CA THR A 47 2.55 -6.36 15.31
C THR A 47 2.42 -7.66 14.53
N LEU A 48 3.57 -8.29 14.25
CA LEU A 48 3.65 -9.55 13.50
C LEU A 48 3.22 -10.75 14.38
N PRO A 49 2.85 -11.91 13.79
CA PRO A 49 2.44 -13.10 14.54
C PRO A 49 3.49 -13.61 15.53
N ASN A 50 4.77 -13.41 15.25
CA ASN A 50 5.88 -13.78 16.14
C ASN A 50 6.16 -12.76 17.26
N GLY A 51 5.35 -11.70 17.38
CA GLY A 51 5.51 -10.62 18.36
C GLY A 51 6.43 -9.50 17.94
N ASP A 52 7.15 -9.61 16.81
CA ASP A 52 7.98 -8.54 16.28
C ASP A 52 7.13 -7.35 15.82
N HIS A 53 7.76 -6.18 15.76
CA HIS A 53 7.12 -4.97 15.29
C HIS A 53 7.71 -4.52 13.94
N SER A 54 6.81 -4.06 13.06
CA SER A 54 7.19 -3.36 11.84
C SER A 54 6.55 -1.97 11.86
N ARG A 55 7.31 -0.95 11.45
CA ARG A 55 6.86 0.43 11.37
C ARG A 55 7.28 1.02 10.03
N ALA A 56 6.46 1.91 9.52
CA ALA A 56 6.81 2.73 8.37
C ALA A 56 6.33 4.17 8.58
N THR A 57 7.14 5.11 8.14
CA THR A 57 6.80 6.54 8.09
C THR A 57 7.12 7.03 6.70
N VAL A 58 6.20 7.76 6.09
CA VAL A 58 6.32 8.32 4.74
C VAL A 58 6.04 9.81 4.81
N ILE A 59 6.82 10.58 4.08
CA ILE A 59 6.57 12.01 3.82
C ILE A 59 6.61 12.18 2.31
N GLY A 60 5.53 12.70 1.73
CA GLY A 60 5.33 12.86 0.29
C GLY A 60 5.08 14.31 -0.10
N LEU A 61 5.42 14.61 -1.34
CA LEU A 61 5.09 15.85 -2.04
C LEU A 61 4.45 15.50 -3.37
N GLY A 62 3.18 15.81 -3.52
CA GLY A 62 2.37 15.46 -4.69
C GLY A 62 1.81 16.67 -5.43
N ALA A 63 1.48 16.46 -6.69
CA ALA A 63 0.80 17.46 -7.52
C ALA A 63 -0.04 16.83 -8.64
N GLY A 64 -1.23 17.37 -8.86
CA GLY A 64 -2.06 17.17 -10.06
C GLY A 64 -1.55 18.06 -11.18
N ILE A 65 -0.64 17.54 -12.02
CA ILE A 65 0.08 18.31 -13.04
C ILE A 65 -0.66 18.43 -14.38
N LYS A 66 -1.65 17.55 -14.59
CA LYS A 66 -2.61 17.61 -15.71
C LYS A 66 -3.99 17.16 -15.21
N GLU A 67 -5.03 17.39 -15.99
CA GLU A 67 -6.42 17.04 -15.64
C GLU A 67 -6.60 15.59 -15.19
N HIS A 68 -5.82 14.68 -15.76
CA HIS A 68 -5.93 13.24 -15.49
C HIS A 68 -4.61 12.62 -14.98
N TRP A 69 -3.64 13.42 -14.55
CA TRP A 69 -2.36 12.93 -14.08
C TRP A 69 -1.90 13.63 -12.81
N PHE A 70 -1.79 12.84 -11.76
CA PHE A 70 -1.17 13.20 -10.49
C PHE A 70 0.17 12.48 -10.35
N THR A 71 1.16 13.12 -9.75
CA THR A 71 2.46 12.53 -9.42
C THR A 71 2.91 12.92 -8.02
N GLU A 72 3.56 12.00 -7.33
CA GLU A 72 4.12 12.21 -5.98
C GLU A 72 5.54 11.65 -5.91
N VAL A 73 6.40 12.33 -5.16
CA VAL A 73 7.68 11.80 -4.71
C VAL A 73 7.67 11.77 -3.20
N SER A 74 7.99 10.61 -2.62
CA SER A 74 7.99 10.43 -1.19
C SER A 74 9.30 9.83 -0.67
N PHE A 75 9.62 10.18 0.58
CA PHE A 75 10.66 9.52 1.38
C PHE A 75 9.99 8.58 2.37
N LYS A 76 10.46 7.34 2.39
CA LYS A 76 9.91 6.28 3.23
C LYS A 76 10.99 5.70 4.13
N HIS A 77 10.74 5.74 5.45
CA HIS A 77 11.55 5.08 6.47
C HIS A 77 10.82 3.86 6.99
N LYS A 78 11.39 2.68 6.82
CA LYS A 78 10.84 1.40 7.30
C LYS A 78 11.75 0.82 8.37
N ARG A 79 11.16 0.26 9.45
CA ARG A 79 11.86 -0.53 10.47
C ARG A 79 11.10 -1.83 10.70
N LYS A 80 11.78 -2.97 10.50
CA LYS A 80 11.22 -4.31 10.69
C LYS A 80 12.25 -5.19 11.39
N ALA A 81 11.88 -5.82 12.53
CA ALA A 81 12.76 -6.72 13.29
C ALA A 81 14.18 -6.13 13.54
N GLY A 82 14.25 -4.85 13.91
CA GLY A 82 15.51 -4.15 14.17
C GLY A 82 16.27 -3.66 12.93
N LYS A 83 15.92 -4.08 11.72
CA LYS A 83 16.50 -3.58 10.46
C LYS A 83 15.80 -2.31 10.02
N GLU A 84 16.56 -1.28 9.71
CA GLU A 84 16.06 -0.02 9.14
C GLU A 84 16.35 0.05 7.65
N THR A 85 15.44 0.64 6.90
CA THR A 85 15.57 0.82 5.45
C THR A 85 14.96 2.16 5.06
N ASN A 86 15.72 2.96 4.31
CA ASN A 86 15.29 4.22 3.74
C ASN A 86 15.12 4.07 2.23
N LEU A 87 14.05 4.62 1.70
CA LEU A 87 13.63 4.47 0.31
C LEU A 87 13.12 5.81 -0.20
N VAL A 88 13.23 6.01 -1.50
CA VAL A 88 12.52 7.06 -2.23
C VAL A 88 11.53 6.38 -3.15
N GLU A 89 10.29 6.86 -3.16
CA GLU A 89 9.23 6.34 -4.01
C GLU A 89 8.75 7.43 -4.97
N TRP A 90 8.50 7.06 -6.20
CA TRP A 90 7.86 7.88 -7.21
C TRP A 90 6.57 7.22 -7.63
N GLU A 91 5.45 7.87 -7.33
CA GLU A 91 4.10 7.45 -7.66
C GLU A 91 3.54 8.28 -8.82
N ASN A 92 2.77 7.63 -9.68
CA ASN A 92 1.96 8.28 -10.70
C ASN A 92 0.57 7.67 -10.71
N LYS A 93 -0.43 8.51 -10.69
CA LYS A 93 -1.85 8.14 -10.79
C LYS A 93 -2.45 8.77 -12.04
N PHE A 94 -3.16 7.95 -12.81
CA PHE A 94 -3.81 8.36 -14.04
C PHE A 94 -5.31 8.09 -13.92
N GLN A 95 -6.12 9.13 -14.01
CA GLN A 95 -7.57 9.02 -14.09
C GLN A 95 -7.95 8.63 -15.52
N MET A 96 -8.74 7.57 -15.69
CA MET A 96 -9.11 7.01 -16.99
C MET A 96 -10.54 7.34 -17.40
N THR A 97 -11.39 7.72 -16.46
CA THR A 97 -12.78 8.13 -16.69
C THR A 97 -13.05 9.46 -16.02
N GLU A 98 -13.96 10.26 -16.58
CA GLU A 98 -14.46 11.46 -15.90
C GLU A 98 -15.25 11.05 -14.64
N THR A 99 -15.03 11.80 -13.56
CA THR A 99 -15.60 11.49 -12.24
C THR A 99 -17.13 11.48 -12.32
N GLY A 100 -17.74 10.34 -12.02
CA GLY A 100 -19.19 10.16 -11.97
C GLY A 100 -19.90 10.13 -13.33
N GLU A 101 -19.16 10.13 -14.44
CA GLU A 101 -19.75 9.95 -15.79
C GLU A 101 -20.23 8.50 -15.99
N TYR A 102 -19.50 7.56 -15.43
CA TYR A 102 -19.82 6.14 -15.50
C TYR A 102 -20.21 5.59 -14.12
N PRO A 103 -20.90 4.44 -14.06
CA PRO A 103 -21.23 3.80 -12.79
C PRO A 103 -20.02 3.47 -11.92
N VAL A 104 -18.82 3.36 -12.53
CA VAL A 104 -17.55 3.09 -11.86
C VAL A 104 -16.50 4.02 -12.45
N ASP A 105 -15.85 4.81 -11.59
CA ASP A 105 -14.66 5.57 -11.94
C ASP A 105 -13.45 4.63 -11.98
N VAL A 106 -12.61 4.77 -13.00
CA VAL A 106 -11.44 3.92 -13.27
C VAL A 106 -10.18 4.76 -13.31
N GLY A 107 -9.12 4.25 -12.71
CA GLY A 107 -7.78 4.82 -12.78
C GLY A 107 -6.69 3.75 -12.87
N LEU A 108 -5.49 4.21 -13.12
CA LEU A 108 -4.27 3.41 -13.08
C LEU A 108 -3.29 4.04 -12.11
N ILE A 109 -2.49 3.20 -11.45
CA ILE A 109 -1.38 3.62 -10.61
C ILE A 109 -0.09 2.94 -11.04
N THR A 110 1.03 3.65 -10.95
CA THR A 110 2.37 3.08 -11.06
C THR A 110 3.24 3.66 -9.95
N GLU A 111 4.05 2.82 -9.32
CA GLU A 111 5.03 3.21 -8.32
C GLU A 111 6.39 2.61 -8.64
N LEU A 112 7.44 3.36 -8.36
CA LEU A 112 8.82 2.91 -8.40
C LEU A 112 9.49 3.28 -7.07
N GLU A 113 9.88 2.28 -6.28
CA GLU A 113 10.56 2.46 -5.00
C GLU A 113 12.05 2.12 -5.15
N ALA A 114 12.90 3.09 -4.85
CA ALA A 114 14.35 3.00 -4.91
C ALA A 114 14.94 2.98 -3.51
N PRO A 115 15.67 1.92 -3.10
CA PRO A 115 16.35 1.90 -1.81
C PRO A 115 17.58 2.80 -1.81
N LEU A 116 17.84 3.45 -0.67
CA LEU A 116 19.07 4.21 -0.44
C LEU A 116 20.25 3.34 0.03
N SER A 117 20.08 2.02 0.06
CA SER A 117 21.12 1.05 0.41
C SER A 117 21.24 -0.05 -0.65
N SER A 118 22.46 -0.52 -0.91
CA SER A 118 22.78 -1.51 -1.94
C SER A 118 22.24 -2.93 -1.67
N ASN A 119 21.85 -3.24 -0.44
CA ASN A 119 21.40 -4.58 -0.02
C ASN A 119 19.88 -4.71 0.05
N THR A 120 19.16 -3.83 -0.59
CA THR A 120 17.69 -3.83 -0.66
C THR A 120 17.29 -3.78 -2.13
N PRO A 121 16.35 -4.61 -2.60
CA PRO A 121 15.89 -4.57 -3.98
C PRO A 121 15.11 -3.29 -4.25
N TRP A 122 15.06 -2.89 -5.51
CA TRP A 122 14.08 -1.95 -6.04
C TRP A 122 12.72 -2.65 -6.10
N GLU A 123 11.65 -1.86 -6.01
CA GLU A 123 10.29 -2.37 -6.13
C GLU A 123 9.53 -1.54 -7.16
N ALA A 124 8.80 -2.20 -8.08
CA ALA A 124 7.86 -1.56 -8.97
C ALA A 124 6.46 -2.11 -8.72
N LYS A 125 5.46 -1.22 -8.75
CA LYS A 125 4.05 -1.57 -8.71
C LYS A 125 3.32 -0.95 -9.90
N ALA A 126 2.29 -1.64 -10.36
CA ALA A 126 1.31 -1.13 -11.31
C ALA A 126 -0.05 -1.75 -11.02
N GLY A 127 -1.13 -0.99 -11.15
CA GLY A 127 -2.44 -1.51 -10.81
C GLY A 127 -3.61 -0.70 -11.34
N GLY A 128 -4.79 -1.34 -11.31
CA GLY A 128 -6.08 -0.74 -11.62
C GLY A 128 -6.77 -0.25 -10.34
N LEU A 129 -7.36 0.92 -10.42
CA LEU A 129 -8.10 1.58 -9.36
C LEU A 129 -9.55 1.72 -9.77
N LEU A 130 -10.46 1.36 -8.88
CA LEU A 130 -11.90 1.42 -9.10
C LEU A 130 -12.57 2.18 -7.95
N GLN A 131 -13.53 3.02 -8.27
CA GLN A 131 -14.39 3.68 -7.30
C GLN A 131 -15.84 3.72 -7.81
N THR A 132 -16.79 3.51 -6.91
CA THR A 132 -18.21 3.73 -7.19
C THR A 132 -18.90 4.29 -5.96
N GLU A 133 -20.05 4.94 -6.18
CA GLU A 133 -20.80 5.60 -5.11
C GLU A 133 -22.28 5.26 -5.20
N PHE A 134 -22.88 4.96 -4.05
CA PHE A 134 -24.31 4.71 -3.88
C PHE A 134 -24.85 5.62 -2.77
N GLY A 135 -25.30 6.80 -3.15
CA GLY A 135 -25.70 7.83 -2.18
C GLY A 135 -24.54 8.26 -1.29
N LYS A 136 -24.60 7.93 0.00
CA LYS A 136 -23.51 8.23 0.96
C LYS A 136 -22.44 7.13 1.07
N LEU A 137 -22.63 6.01 0.43
CA LEU A 137 -21.67 4.90 0.46
C LEU A 137 -20.72 5.01 -0.73
N GLN A 138 -19.42 5.15 -0.44
CA GLN A 138 -18.33 5.05 -1.42
C GLN A 138 -17.63 3.71 -1.27
N LEU A 139 -17.41 3.03 -2.39
CA LEU A 139 -16.67 1.78 -2.48
C LEU A 139 -15.43 1.99 -3.34
N ASN A 140 -14.29 1.50 -2.87
CA ASN A 140 -13.04 1.45 -3.63
C ASN A 140 -12.55 0.01 -3.70
N GLY A 141 -12.01 -0.35 -4.87
CA GLY A 141 -11.40 -1.66 -5.11
C GLY A 141 -10.19 -1.55 -6.02
N ASN A 142 -9.02 -1.98 -5.55
CA ASN A 142 -7.77 -1.89 -6.28
C ASN A 142 -7.15 -3.27 -6.43
N VAL A 143 -6.57 -3.53 -7.61
CA VAL A 143 -5.73 -4.70 -7.88
C VAL A 143 -4.36 -4.20 -8.32
N ILE A 144 -3.32 -4.59 -7.59
CA ILE A 144 -1.96 -4.08 -7.76
C ILE A 144 -1.02 -5.25 -7.98
N PHE A 145 -0.22 -5.17 -9.03
CA PHE A 145 0.89 -6.08 -9.29
C PHE A 145 2.18 -5.44 -8.80
N LYS A 146 2.95 -6.21 -8.04
CA LYS A 146 4.17 -5.78 -7.39
C LYS A 146 5.32 -6.69 -7.77
N ARG A 147 6.48 -6.12 -8.07
CA ARG A 147 7.69 -6.87 -8.36
C ARG A 147 8.92 -6.18 -7.80
N GLU A 148 9.73 -6.94 -7.08
CA GLU A 148 11.08 -6.54 -6.70
C GLU A 148 12.07 -6.88 -7.82
N PHE A 149 13.17 -6.14 -7.93
CA PHE A 149 14.21 -6.35 -8.95
C PHE A 149 15.55 -5.69 -8.56
N ALA A 150 16.56 -5.80 -9.43
CA ALA A 150 17.86 -5.15 -9.30
C ALA A 150 18.66 -5.50 -8.03
N LEU A 151 18.51 -6.72 -7.48
CA LEU A 151 19.39 -7.25 -6.44
C LEU A 151 20.13 -8.48 -7.00
N ALA A 152 21.47 -8.42 -7.04
CA ALA A 152 22.30 -9.47 -7.61
C ALA A 152 22.10 -10.82 -6.92
N GLY A 153 21.99 -11.89 -7.70
CA GLY A 153 21.78 -13.25 -7.20
C GLY A 153 20.36 -13.58 -6.73
N SER A 154 19.41 -12.65 -6.85
CA SER A 154 18.03 -12.84 -6.43
C SER A 154 17.10 -13.09 -7.62
N SER A 155 16.08 -13.91 -7.40
CA SER A 155 14.99 -14.14 -8.34
C SER A 155 13.69 -13.71 -7.69
N PHE A 156 12.96 -12.81 -8.34
CA PHE A 156 11.73 -12.23 -7.82
C PHE A 156 10.52 -12.64 -8.65
N ASN A 157 9.41 -12.90 -7.97
CA ASN A 157 8.11 -13.14 -8.58
C ASN A 157 7.30 -11.83 -8.62
N THR A 158 6.39 -11.73 -9.59
CA THR A 158 5.34 -10.72 -9.55
C THR A 158 4.25 -11.21 -8.61
N LEU A 159 3.93 -10.41 -7.60
CA LEU A 159 2.88 -10.66 -6.62
C LEU A 159 1.62 -9.88 -7.02
N MET A 160 0.46 -10.37 -6.59
CA MET A 160 -0.82 -9.69 -6.74
C MET A 160 -1.36 -9.28 -5.37
N LEU A 161 -1.63 -8.00 -5.22
CA LEU A 161 -2.20 -7.39 -4.02
C LEU A 161 -3.61 -6.89 -4.32
N TYR A 162 -4.46 -6.83 -3.30
CA TYR A 162 -5.72 -6.12 -3.39
C TYR A 162 -5.90 -5.14 -2.24
N GLN A 163 -6.70 -4.12 -2.49
CA GLN A 163 -7.14 -3.14 -1.51
C GLN A 163 -8.63 -2.91 -1.70
N LEU A 164 -9.39 -2.94 -0.61
CA LEU A 164 -10.84 -2.70 -0.62
C LEU A 164 -11.19 -1.69 0.47
N GLN A 165 -12.14 -0.81 0.18
CA GLN A 165 -12.70 0.13 1.14
C GLN A 165 -14.20 0.28 0.92
N ALA A 166 -14.94 0.29 2.02
CA ALA A 166 -16.31 0.76 2.08
C ALA A 166 -16.37 1.93 3.07
N LYS A 167 -16.70 3.13 2.59
CA LYS A 167 -16.71 4.37 3.37
C LYS A 167 -18.11 4.99 3.33
N TYR A 168 -18.66 5.30 4.51
CA TYR A 168 -19.93 6.00 4.64
C TYR A 168 -19.66 7.49 4.93
N ARG A 169 -20.12 8.35 4.02
CA ARG A 169 -19.95 9.80 4.07
C ARG A 169 -21.04 10.43 4.96
N LEU A 170 -20.82 10.43 6.28
CA LEU A 170 -21.75 11.04 7.23
C LEU A 170 -21.78 12.56 7.06
N GLN A 171 -20.62 13.18 7.18
CA GLN A 171 -20.36 14.60 6.93
C GLN A 171 -18.89 14.79 6.50
N PRO A 172 -18.55 15.84 5.75
CA PRO A 172 -17.19 16.00 5.20
C PRO A 172 -16.06 15.92 6.24
N THR A 173 -16.31 16.44 7.43
CA THR A 173 -15.31 16.45 8.53
C THR A 173 -15.23 15.11 9.27
N PHE A 174 -16.18 14.19 9.08
CA PHE A 174 -16.17 12.89 9.72
C PHE A 174 -16.91 11.86 8.88
N GLU A 175 -16.18 10.90 8.38
CA GLU A 175 -16.65 9.73 7.66
C GLU A 175 -16.09 8.48 8.34
N PHE A 176 -16.74 7.34 8.20
CA PHE A 176 -16.28 6.08 8.78
C PHE A 176 -16.49 4.92 7.82
N GLY A 177 -15.77 3.84 8.03
CA GLY A 177 -15.88 2.70 7.15
C GLY A 177 -15.02 1.51 7.55
N VAL A 178 -14.77 0.65 6.59
CA VAL A 178 -13.95 -0.54 6.72
C VAL A 178 -12.95 -0.56 5.59
N GLN A 179 -11.72 -0.96 5.89
CA GLN A 179 -10.67 -1.18 4.91
C GLN A 179 -10.16 -2.61 5.00
N SER A 180 -9.78 -3.18 3.86
CA SER A 180 -9.18 -4.51 3.76
C SER A 180 -8.03 -4.49 2.78
N PHE A 181 -6.99 -5.24 3.10
CA PHE A 181 -5.78 -5.41 2.28
C PHE A 181 -5.42 -6.88 2.23
N GLY A 182 -4.79 -7.30 1.15
CA GLY A 182 -4.26 -8.65 1.10
C GLY A 182 -3.21 -8.86 0.04
N ASP A 183 -2.34 -9.83 0.32
CA ASP A 183 -1.37 -10.38 -0.62
C ASP A 183 -1.86 -11.78 -1.05
N MET A 184 -2.14 -11.92 -2.34
CA MET A 184 -2.62 -13.17 -2.94
C MET A 184 -1.47 -14.13 -3.27
N GLY A 185 -0.21 -13.67 -3.15
CA GLY A 185 0.97 -14.39 -3.60
C GLY A 185 1.28 -14.12 -5.07
N LYS A 186 1.86 -15.09 -5.76
CA LYS A 186 2.20 -14.94 -7.18
C LYS A 186 0.95 -14.71 -8.01
N TRP A 187 1.00 -13.75 -8.93
CA TRP A 187 -0.14 -13.37 -9.76
C TRP A 187 -0.76 -14.50 -10.58
N ASN A 188 0.03 -15.51 -10.98
CA ASN A 188 -0.37 -16.68 -11.79
C ASN A 188 -0.40 -18.00 -11.00
N ASP A 189 -0.07 -17.97 -9.71
CA ASP A 189 -0.08 -19.13 -8.82
C ASP A 189 -0.38 -18.66 -7.40
N TRP A 190 -1.66 -18.41 -7.11
CA TRP A 190 -2.09 -17.86 -5.84
C TRP A 190 -1.75 -18.81 -4.70
N SER A 191 -1.19 -18.24 -3.63
CA SER A 191 -0.91 -18.97 -2.41
C SER A 191 -2.18 -19.61 -1.85
N SER A 192 -2.04 -20.73 -1.13
CA SER A 192 -3.19 -21.28 -0.37
C SER A 192 -3.71 -20.27 0.63
N GLN A 193 -5.00 -20.31 0.95
CA GLN A 193 -5.66 -19.34 1.84
C GLN A 193 -4.94 -19.16 3.19
N SER A 194 -4.39 -20.22 3.76
CA SER A 194 -3.63 -20.20 5.00
C SER A 194 -2.26 -19.48 4.92
N LYS A 195 -1.78 -19.21 3.71
CA LYS A 195 -0.49 -18.54 3.44
C LYS A 195 -0.67 -17.13 2.86
N ARG A 196 -1.91 -16.71 2.61
CA ARG A 196 -2.23 -15.36 2.15
C ARG A 196 -2.28 -14.41 3.33
N ASP A 197 -1.81 -13.20 3.10
CA ASP A 197 -1.83 -12.15 4.10
C ASP A 197 -3.09 -11.30 3.89
N HIS A 198 -4.05 -11.42 4.80
CA HIS A 198 -5.31 -10.69 4.75
C HIS A 198 -5.53 -9.96 6.07
N PHE A 199 -5.86 -8.68 6.01
CA PHE A 199 -6.31 -7.91 7.17
C PHE A 199 -7.44 -6.97 6.82
N VAL A 200 -8.28 -6.76 7.80
CA VAL A 200 -9.50 -5.96 7.69
C VAL A 200 -9.76 -5.23 9.00
N GLY A 201 -10.34 -4.05 8.93
CA GLY A 201 -10.71 -3.35 10.15
C GLY A 201 -11.38 -2.00 9.91
N PRO A 202 -11.87 -1.39 11.01
CA PRO A 202 -12.53 -0.10 10.96
C PRO A 202 -11.55 1.01 10.59
N ALA A 203 -12.09 2.03 9.92
CA ALA A 203 -11.37 3.23 9.55
C ALA A 203 -12.26 4.47 9.72
N VAL A 204 -11.61 5.60 10.00
CA VAL A 204 -12.24 6.92 10.05
C VAL A 204 -11.51 7.85 9.11
N PHE A 205 -12.26 8.80 8.55
CA PHE A 205 -11.76 9.73 7.55
C PHE A 205 -12.38 11.12 7.75
N GLY A 206 -11.78 12.11 7.17
CA GLY A 206 -12.38 13.44 7.08
C GLY A 206 -11.56 14.39 6.25
N LYS A 207 -12.24 15.47 5.82
CA LYS A 207 -11.67 16.60 5.10
C LYS A 207 -12.08 17.89 5.81
N ILE A 208 -11.10 18.64 6.29
CA ILE A 208 -11.29 19.90 7.05
C ILE A 208 -10.84 21.04 6.14
N ASN A 209 -11.71 22.00 5.90
CA ASN A 209 -11.34 23.24 5.22
C ASN A 209 -10.56 24.14 6.20
N VAL A 210 -9.35 24.56 5.81
CA VAL A 210 -8.45 25.41 6.62
C VAL A 210 -8.14 26.74 5.96
N GLY A 211 -8.85 27.09 4.88
CA GLY A 211 -8.72 28.37 4.17
C GLY A 211 -9.17 28.26 2.72
N ASP A 212 -9.00 29.33 1.94
CA ASP A 212 -9.35 29.34 0.53
C ASP A 212 -8.57 28.26 -0.21
N ARG A 213 -9.30 27.29 -0.78
CA ARG A 213 -8.75 26.16 -1.53
C ARG A 213 -7.62 25.42 -0.79
N ARG A 214 -7.73 25.31 0.55
CA ARG A 214 -6.79 24.59 1.42
C ARG A 214 -7.54 23.63 2.33
N PHE A 215 -7.08 22.41 2.39
CA PHE A 215 -7.75 21.35 3.12
C PHE A 215 -6.73 20.49 3.88
N ILE A 216 -7.17 19.95 5.00
CA ILE A 216 -6.48 18.85 5.67
C ILE A 216 -7.39 17.63 5.51
N LYS A 217 -6.91 16.59 4.80
CA LYS A 217 -7.53 15.26 4.80
C LYS A 217 -6.85 14.40 5.85
N TYR A 218 -7.62 13.53 6.48
CA TYR A 218 -7.07 12.55 7.41
C TYR A 218 -7.74 11.20 7.24
N ASN A 219 -6.98 10.15 7.55
CA ASN A 219 -7.42 8.77 7.56
C ASN A 219 -6.71 8.05 8.71
N ALA A 220 -7.44 7.30 9.52
CA ALA A 220 -6.87 6.40 10.51
C ALA A 220 -7.61 5.06 10.49
N ALA A 221 -6.87 3.96 10.58
CA ALA A 221 -7.43 2.62 10.57
C ALA A 221 -6.76 1.71 11.59
N TRP A 222 -7.56 0.80 12.15
CA TRP A 222 -7.07 -0.30 12.98
C TRP A 222 -7.45 -1.62 12.31
N LEU A 223 -6.47 -2.28 11.73
CA LEU A 223 -6.65 -3.50 10.96
C LEU A 223 -6.23 -4.71 11.80
N ILE A 224 -6.98 -5.79 11.67
CA ILE A 224 -6.77 -7.06 12.37
C ILE A 224 -6.50 -8.14 11.32
N GLY A 225 -5.54 -9.01 11.58
CA GLY A 225 -5.22 -10.14 10.72
C GLY A 225 -6.40 -11.10 10.59
N ALA A 226 -6.75 -11.43 9.35
CA ALA A 226 -7.82 -12.36 9.00
C ALA A 226 -7.29 -13.71 8.50
N SER A 227 -5.97 -13.96 8.63
CA SER A 227 -5.31 -15.21 8.28
C SER A 227 -4.16 -15.52 9.26
N ASN A 228 -3.69 -16.77 9.27
CA ASN A 228 -2.67 -17.23 10.22
C ASN A 228 -1.29 -16.57 10.05
N VAL A 229 -1.01 -16.01 8.88
CA VAL A 229 0.26 -15.35 8.55
C VAL A 229 0.15 -13.84 8.56
N ALA A 230 -1.07 -13.31 8.61
CA ALA A 230 -1.31 -11.87 8.67
C ALA A 230 -0.82 -11.29 10.01
N PRO A 231 -0.46 -10.01 10.02
CA PRO A 231 -0.18 -9.28 11.25
C PRO A 231 -1.35 -9.37 12.23
N ASN A 232 -1.04 -9.51 13.53
CA ASN A 232 -2.08 -9.52 14.58
C ASN A 232 -2.87 -8.23 14.58
N HIS A 233 -2.16 -7.10 14.54
CA HIS A 233 -2.75 -5.75 14.53
C HIS A 233 -1.88 -4.81 13.68
N THR A 234 -2.55 -3.94 12.94
CA THR A 234 -1.90 -2.82 12.24
C THR A 234 -2.69 -1.56 12.55
N PHE A 235 -2.02 -0.58 13.15
CA PHE A 235 -2.53 0.78 13.27
C PHE A 235 -1.84 1.64 12.22
N ARG A 236 -2.62 2.47 11.52
CA ARG A 236 -2.09 3.38 10.51
C ARG A 236 -2.83 4.70 10.50
N THR A 237 -2.15 5.74 10.10
CA THR A 237 -2.69 7.08 9.93
C THR A 237 -2.06 7.75 8.73
N GLN A 238 -2.84 8.61 8.09
CA GLN A 238 -2.45 9.44 6.97
C GLN A 238 -3.02 10.85 7.21
N ILE A 239 -2.23 11.85 6.92
CA ILE A 239 -2.62 13.26 6.95
C ILE A 239 -2.08 13.88 5.67
N GLU A 240 -2.95 14.54 4.93
CA GLU A 240 -2.62 15.27 3.70
C GLU A 240 -3.00 16.75 3.89
N TYR A 241 -2.08 17.63 3.57
CA TYR A 241 -2.37 19.04 3.43
C TYR A 241 -2.41 19.40 1.96
N GLU A 242 -3.60 19.70 1.47
CA GLU A 242 -3.88 20.04 0.07
C GLU A 242 -4.04 21.56 -0.09
N PHE A 243 -3.51 22.07 -1.20
CA PHE A 243 -3.67 23.48 -1.61
C PHE A 243 -3.61 23.61 -3.14
N PHE A 244 -4.21 24.68 -3.68
CA PHE A 244 -4.35 24.92 -5.12
C PHE A 244 -3.80 26.29 -5.53
#